data_48a08a6f9d83596c2a12485a69c7b31f
#
_entry.id   48a08a6f9d83596c2a12485a69c7b31f
#
_cell.length_a   1.000
_cell.length_b   1.000
_cell.length_c   1.000
_cell.angle_alpha   90.00
_cell.angle_beta   90.00
_cell.angle_gamma   90.00
#
_symmetry.space_group_name_H-M   'P 1'
#
loop_
_entity.id
_entity.type
_entity.pdbx_description
1 polymer ?
#
loop_
_entity_poly.entity_id
_entity_poly.type
_entity_poly.pdbx_seq_one_letter_code
_entity_poly.pdbx_strand_id
1 'polypeptide(L)'
;MVWGFGNVVNNFANQGLTVVFSWIFMIALYFVPYALMVGELGSAFKDSQGGVSAWIRSTTTPMLAFMAGWTYWVVHVPYLAQKPQALLIALSWAISPSGQLAGVLKELNPLILQSMVLVVFLVFLYVSTKGVKVLKVIGNIAGMSMFVMSLLYIVLGLAAPAITGHVATPDITVKSFVPKFDFAYLTTLSMLVFAVGGCEKISPYVNNTKNPSKNFPKGMLVLAGMVAVCALLGSIAMGMMFNANAIPEDLMMNGQYYAFQLLGDHYGLGSLFVIVYALANTAAQLSALVFSIDAPLKVLLGDADAKFIPKALSKTNKNGVLVNGYIMTAILVSTLIVVPALGIGNTNELFNWLLKLNSVVMPMRYLWVFLAYMGLKKLSNKFKTEYKFIKNDKLGFLVGLWCFGFTAFACIMGMFPTDVAAFSPEWIFRVSLNVLTPLVLMGIGLILPVISKITNSNEELSKKN
;
A
#
# COMPACT_ATOMS: atom_id res chain seq x y z
N MET A 1 8.00 3.89 -3.85
CA MET A 1 8.07 4.80 -2.71
C MET A 1 7.33 4.19 -1.54
N VAL A 2 7.94 4.09 -0.37
CA VAL A 2 7.34 3.51 0.85
C VAL A 2 6.45 4.52 1.58
N TRP A 3 6.65 5.81 1.38
CA TRP A 3 5.95 6.90 2.04
C TRP A 3 5.33 7.89 1.05
N GLY A 4 4.15 8.44 1.41
CA GLY A 4 3.50 9.53 0.69
C GLY A 4 2.63 10.37 1.64
N PHE A 5 2.48 11.67 1.36
CA PHE A 5 1.69 12.60 2.17
C PHE A 5 0.24 12.15 2.35
N GLY A 6 -0.35 11.48 1.35
CA GLY A 6 -1.67 10.88 1.46
C GLY A 6 -1.83 9.90 2.63
N ASN A 7 -0.75 9.25 3.10
CA ASN A 7 -0.81 8.39 4.29
C ASN A 7 -1.04 9.20 5.58
N VAL A 8 -0.46 10.41 5.67
CA VAL A 8 -0.72 11.33 6.80
C VAL A 8 -2.17 11.74 6.78
N VAL A 9 -2.65 12.24 5.63
CA VAL A 9 -4.02 12.71 5.44
C VAL A 9 -5.05 11.63 5.77
N ASN A 10 -4.86 10.41 5.22
CA ASN A 10 -5.80 9.30 5.42
C ASN A 10 -5.88 8.85 6.88
N ASN A 11 -4.74 8.80 7.59
CA ASN A 11 -4.74 8.40 8.98
C ASN A 11 -5.26 9.54 9.89
N PHE A 12 -4.98 10.80 9.55
CA PHE A 12 -5.58 11.96 10.23
C PHE A 12 -7.10 12.00 10.01
N ALA A 13 -7.59 11.70 8.80
CA ALA A 13 -9.02 11.62 8.51
C ALA A 13 -9.75 10.59 9.38
N ASN A 14 -9.08 9.46 9.70
CA ASN A 14 -9.67 8.41 10.53
C ASN A 14 -9.58 8.68 12.04
N GLN A 15 -8.56 9.40 12.51
CA GLN A 15 -8.24 9.48 13.93
C GLN A 15 -8.09 10.91 14.47
N GLY A 16 -8.10 11.93 13.61
CA GLY A 16 -7.78 13.30 14.02
C GLY A 16 -6.39 13.39 14.66
N LEU A 17 -6.24 14.20 15.72
CA LEU A 17 -4.97 14.36 16.44
C LEU A 17 -4.53 13.10 17.21
N THR A 18 -5.44 12.17 17.53
CA THR A 18 -5.08 10.93 18.23
C THR A 18 -4.15 10.04 17.40
N VAL A 19 -4.08 10.26 16.09
CA VAL A 19 -3.15 9.57 15.19
C VAL A 19 -1.68 9.77 15.60
N VAL A 20 -1.33 10.88 16.26
CA VAL A 20 0.04 11.15 16.72
C VAL A 20 0.47 10.09 17.76
N PHE A 21 -0.40 9.77 18.72
CA PHE A 21 -0.17 8.67 19.65
C PHE A 21 -0.02 7.33 18.93
N SER A 22 -0.95 7.07 17.99
CA SER A 22 -0.93 5.85 17.21
C SER A 22 0.37 5.70 16.39
N TRP A 23 0.90 6.80 15.83
CA TRP A 23 2.19 6.78 15.13
C TRP A 23 3.36 6.45 16.07
N ILE A 24 3.41 7.05 17.26
CA ILE A 24 4.47 6.76 18.25
C ILE A 24 4.48 5.25 18.55
N PHE A 25 3.31 4.70 18.85
CA PHE A 25 3.14 3.27 19.15
C PHE A 25 3.54 2.40 17.96
N MET A 26 3.01 2.71 16.76
CA MET A 26 3.27 1.97 15.52
C MET A 26 4.74 2.02 15.13
N ILE A 27 5.39 3.16 15.24
CA ILE A 27 6.80 3.31 14.89
C ILE A 27 7.68 2.50 15.85
N ALA A 28 7.47 2.66 17.15
CA ALA A 28 8.32 2.03 18.16
C ALA A 28 8.15 0.51 18.23
N LEU A 29 6.91 0.01 18.22
CA LEU A 29 6.61 -1.39 18.49
C LEU A 29 6.36 -2.24 17.23
N TYR A 30 6.19 -1.62 16.09
CA TYR A 30 5.90 -2.35 14.85
C TYR A 30 6.86 -1.98 13.71
N PHE A 31 6.92 -0.72 13.27
CA PHE A 31 7.62 -0.36 12.04
C PHE A 31 9.14 -0.46 12.15
N VAL A 32 9.74 0.04 13.24
CA VAL A 32 11.20 -0.09 13.45
C VAL A 32 11.59 -1.57 13.55
N PRO A 33 10.94 -2.42 14.37
CA PRO A 33 11.17 -3.86 14.34
C PRO A 33 11.03 -4.47 12.96
N TYR A 34 9.94 -4.15 12.23
CA TYR A 34 9.70 -4.66 10.88
C TYR A 34 10.82 -4.27 9.91
N ALA A 35 11.22 -3.00 9.85
CA ALA A 35 12.28 -2.53 8.96
C ALA A 35 13.63 -3.20 9.27
N LEU A 36 13.94 -3.40 10.56
CA LEU A 36 15.18 -4.04 10.99
C LEU A 36 15.18 -5.56 10.76
N MET A 37 14.00 -6.22 10.86
CA MET A 37 13.83 -7.62 10.45
C MET A 37 14.05 -7.78 8.93
N VAL A 38 13.51 -6.89 8.12
CA VAL A 38 13.78 -6.84 6.67
C VAL A 38 15.27 -6.63 6.41
N GLY A 39 15.94 -5.77 7.19
CA GLY A 39 17.39 -5.58 7.13
C GLY A 39 18.18 -6.85 7.42
N GLU A 40 17.78 -7.62 8.45
CA GLU A 40 18.41 -8.90 8.81
C GLU A 40 18.17 -9.96 7.74
N LEU A 41 16.93 -10.09 7.25
CA LEU A 41 16.60 -11.02 6.16
C LEU A 41 17.38 -10.70 4.87
N GLY A 42 17.45 -9.41 4.50
CA GLY A 42 18.26 -8.98 3.35
C GLY A 42 19.75 -9.26 3.51
N SER A 43 20.29 -9.18 4.74
CA SER A 43 21.68 -9.54 5.02
C SER A 43 21.89 -11.06 4.96
N ALA A 44 20.95 -11.85 5.52
CA ALA A 44 21.04 -13.31 5.54
C ALA A 44 20.92 -13.94 4.15
N PHE A 45 20.11 -13.34 3.28
CA PHE A 45 19.78 -13.86 1.93
C PHE A 45 20.26 -12.92 0.83
N LYS A 46 21.39 -12.24 1.03
CA LYS A 46 21.95 -11.23 0.11
C LYS A 46 22.21 -11.74 -1.31
N ASP A 47 22.45 -13.03 -1.47
CA ASP A 47 22.75 -13.66 -2.75
C ASP A 47 21.49 -14.15 -3.49
N SER A 48 20.30 -14.05 -2.87
CA SER A 48 19.04 -14.46 -3.49
C SER A 48 18.39 -13.31 -4.25
N GLN A 49 17.77 -13.62 -5.41
CA GLN A 49 17.07 -12.61 -6.24
C GLN A 49 15.56 -12.57 -6.01
N GLY A 50 14.99 -13.55 -5.31
CA GLY A 50 13.55 -13.73 -5.21
C GLY A 50 12.83 -12.94 -4.10
N GLY A 51 13.55 -12.08 -3.36
CA GLY A 51 12.93 -11.29 -2.30
C GLY A 51 12.23 -12.16 -1.24
N VAL A 52 11.00 -11.77 -0.87
CA VAL A 52 10.24 -12.46 0.21
C VAL A 52 9.96 -13.93 -0.11
N SER A 53 9.65 -14.28 -1.37
CA SER A 53 9.40 -15.68 -1.75
C SER A 53 10.64 -16.55 -1.58
N ALA A 54 11.83 -16.03 -1.93
CA ALA A 54 13.08 -16.74 -1.70
C ALA A 54 13.42 -16.87 -0.21
N TRP A 55 13.14 -15.88 0.61
CA TRP A 55 13.28 -15.95 2.06
C TRP A 55 12.42 -17.07 2.67
N ILE A 56 11.13 -17.14 2.23
CA ILE A 56 10.23 -18.21 2.66
C ILE A 56 10.71 -19.57 2.16
N ARG A 57 11.18 -19.68 0.91
CA ARG A 57 11.72 -20.93 0.37
C ARG A 57 12.89 -21.47 1.20
N SER A 58 13.79 -20.57 1.62
CA SER A 58 14.98 -20.93 2.41
C SER A 58 14.65 -21.33 3.84
N THR A 59 13.56 -20.80 4.41
CA THR A 59 13.20 -20.97 5.82
C THR A 59 12.02 -21.92 6.06
N THR A 60 11.27 -22.29 5.01
CA THR A 60 10.07 -23.14 5.11
C THR A 60 9.97 -24.14 3.96
N THR A 61 8.90 -24.11 3.16
CA THR A 61 8.62 -25.05 2.07
C THR A 61 8.43 -24.35 0.71
N PRO A 62 8.65 -25.04 -0.42
CA PRO A 62 8.40 -24.48 -1.76
C PRO A 62 6.94 -24.04 -1.97
N MET A 63 5.96 -24.74 -1.40
CA MET A 63 4.54 -24.35 -1.51
C MET A 63 4.26 -23.04 -0.78
N LEU A 64 4.81 -22.84 0.43
CA LEU A 64 4.67 -21.57 1.14
C LEU A 64 5.40 -20.44 0.43
N ALA A 65 6.53 -20.73 -0.21
CA ALA A 65 7.25 -19.75 -1.04
C ALA A 65 6.41 -19.30 -2.25
N PHE A 66 5.74 -20.25 -2.91
CA PHE A 66 4.79 -19.93 -3.97
C PHE A 66 3.64 -19.07 -3.45
N MET A 67 3.02 -19.43 -2.31
CA MET A 67 1.95 -18.64 -1.70
C MET A 67 2.40 -17.25 -1.29
N ALA A 68 3.65 -17.08 -0.84
CA ALA A 68 4.23 -15.78 -0.57
C ALA A 68 4.33 -14.92 -1.85
N GLY A 69 4.83 -15.48 -2.95
CA GLY A 69 4.88 -14.82 -4.25
C GLY A 69 3.49 -14.51 -4.81
N TRP A 70 2.54 -15.43 -4.68
CA TRP A 70 1.14 -15.22 -5.03
C TRP A 70 0.53 -14.07 -4.24
N THR A 71 0.64 -14.11 -2.92
CA THR A 71 0.15 -13.04 -2.04
C THR A 71 0.77 -11.69 -2.43
N TYR A 72 2.08 -11.66 -2.68
CA TYR A 72 2.77 -10.44 -3.08
C TYR A 72 2.17 -9.79 -4.34
N TRP A 73 1.76 -10.61 -5.31
CA TRP A 73 1.11 -10.11 -6.52
C TRP A 73 -0.37 -9.77 -6.29
N VAL A 74 -1.14 -10.69 -5.71
CA VAL A 74 -2.61 -10.60 -5.67
C VAL A 74 -3.12 -9.45 -4.79
N VAL A 75 -2.37 -9.07 -3.74
CA VAL A 75 -2.72 -7.91 -2.90
C VAL A 75 -2.67 -6.57 -3.66
N HIS A 76 -2.08 -6.54 -4.86
CA HIS A 76 -2.12 -5.36 -5.72
C HIS A 76 -3.43 -5.23 -6.50
N VAL A 77 -4.31 -6.23 -6.53
CA VAL A 77 -5.58 -6.16 -7.27
C VAL A 77 -6.48 -5.03 -6.75
N PRO A 78 -6.77 -4.90 -5.44
CA PRO A 78 -7.52 -3.74 -4.93
C PRO A 78 -6.78 -2.42 -5.12
N TYR A 79 -5.46 -2.43 -5.02
CA TYR A 79 -4.64 -1.26 -5.27
C TYR A 79 -4.75 -0.77 -6.72
N LEU A 80 -4.72 -1.69 -7.69
CA LEU A 80 -4.90 -1.37 -9.11
C LEU A 80 -6.33 -0.92 -9.42
N ALA A 81 -7.34 -1.38 -8.70
CA ALA A 81 -8.71 -0.89 -8.83
C ALA A 81 -8.84 0.57 -8.35
N GLN A 82 -8.13 0.96 -7.29
CA GLN A 82 -8.20 2.30 -6.70
C GLN A 82 -7.34 3.32 -7.45
N LYS A 83 -6.20 2.92 -8.05
CA LYS A 83 -5.23 3.85 -8.63
C LYS A 83 -5.72 4.68 -9.81
N PRO A 84 -6.50 4.16 -10.77
CA PRO A 84 -7.06 4.98 -11.84
C PRO A 84 -8.03 6.06 -11.33
N GLN A 85 -8.81 5.77 -10.27
CA GLN A 85 -9.65 6.77 -9.64
C GLN A 85 -8.82 7.88 -8.97
N ALA A 86 -7.77 7.51 -8.23
CA ALA A 86 -6.84 8.46 -7.63
C ALA A 86 -6.11 9.32 -8.70
N LEU A 87 -5.83 8.76 -9.89
CA LEU A 87 -5.28 9.49 -11.02
C LEU A 87 -6.28 10.52 -11.57
N LEU A 88 -7.56 10.15 -11.75
CA LEU A 88 -8.59 11.06 -12.21
C LEU A 88 -8.79 12.22 -11.22
N ILE A 89 -8.78 11.95 -9.91
CA ILE A 89 -8.88 12.97 -8.87
C ILE A 89 -7.65 13.90 -8.93
N ALA A 90 -6.43 13.36 -9.02
CA ALA A 90 -5.22 14.17 -9.13
C ALA A 90 -5.26 15.09 -10.35
N LEU A 91 -5.70 14.55 -11.49
CA LEU A 91 -5.82 15.29 -12.73
C LEU A 91 -6.90 16.39 -12.64
N SER A 92 -8.03 16.12 -11.99
CA SER A 92 -9.10 17.11 -11.81
C SER A 92 -8.60 18.33 -11.00
N TRP A 93 -7.80 18.13 -9.98
CA TRP A 93 -7.18 19.20 -9.21
C TRP A 93 -6.07 19.94 -9.97
N ALA A 94 -5.35 19.25 -10.85
CA ALA A 94 -4.34 19.88 -11.70
C ALA A 94 -4.99 20.81 -12.76
N ILE A 95 -6.16 20.42 -13.31
CA ILE A 95 -6.90 21.19 -14.31
C ILE A 95 -7.73 22.31 -13.66
N SER A 96 -8.40 22.03 -12.54
CA SER A 96 -9.26 22.97 -11.81
C SER A 96 -8.81 23.08 -10.35
N PRO A 97 -7.79 23.93 -10.05
CA PRO A 97 -7.23 24.07 -8.71
C PRO A 97 -8.21 24.62 -7.67
N SER A 98 -9.34 25.19 -8.11
CA SER A 98 -10.46 25.62 -7.23
C SER A 98 -11.26 24.43 -6.66
N GLY A 99 -10.99 23.20 -7.12
CA GLY A 99 -11.71 21.99 -6.71
C GLY A 99 -13.06 21.77 -7.38
N GLN A 100 -13.51 22.66 -8.29
CA GLN A 100 -14.81 22.53 -8.97
C GLN A 100 -14.93 21.19 -9.72
N LEU A 101 -13.92 20.81 -10.50
CA LEU A 101 -13.95 19.55 -11.25
C LEU A 101 -13.88 18.33 -10.31
N ALA A 102 -13.15 18.41 -9.21
CA ALA A 102 -13.13 17.37 -8.19
C ALA A 102 -14.49 17.22 -7.49
N GLY A 103 -15.18 18.33 -7.25
CA GLY A 103 -16.57 18.35 -6.76
C GLY A 103 -17.53 17.64 -7.74
N VAL A 104 -17.43 17.93 -9.03
CA VAL A 104 -18.22 17.21 -10.06
C VAL A 104 -17.95 15.71 -10.03
N LEU A 105 -16.68 15.28 -9.94
CA LEU A 105 -16.33 13.86 -9.84
C LEU A 105 -16.91 13.19 -8.58
N LYS A 106 -16.95 13.91 -7.46
CA LYS A 106 -17.51 13.42 -6.19
C LYS A 106 -19.02 13.15 -6.29
N GLU A 107 -19.74 14.01 -6.99
CA GLU A 107 -21.20 13.93 -7.16
C GLU A 107 -21.64 13.00 -8.32
N LEU A 108 -20.71 12.51 -9.14
CA LEU A 108 -21.02 11.56 -10.20
C LEU A 108 -21.62 10.26 -9.63
N ASN A 109 -22.54 9.68 -10.41
CA ASN A 109 -23.00 8.32 -10.12
C ASN A 109 -21.80 7.36 -10.11
N PRO A 110 -21.65 6.51 -9.07
CA PRO A 110 -20.52 5.60 -8.95
C PRO A 110 -20.29 4.71 -10.17
N LEU A 111 -21.34 4.24 -10.86
CA LEU A 111 -21.20 3.42 -12.06
C LEU A 111 -20.59 4.22 -13.23
N ILE A 112 -20.96 5.50 -13.38
CA ILE A 112 -20.38 6.36 -14.41
C ILE A 112 -18.89 6.57 -14.15
N LEU A 113 -18.54 6.95 -12.91
CA LEU A 113 -17.14 7.15 -12.55
C LEU A 113 -16.34 5.85 -12.69
N GLN A 114 -16.86 4.71 -12.21
CA GLN A 114 -16.16 3.43 -12.32
C GLN A 114 -16.02 2.94 -13.76
N SER A 115 -16.93 3.32 -14.66
CA SER A 115 -16.75 3.10 -16.10
C SER A 115 -15.56 3.89 -16.66
N MET A 116 -15.39 5.16 -16.25
CA MET A 116 -14.22 5.96 -16.61
C MET A 116 -12.93 5.36 -16.00
N VAL A 117 -12.97 4.96 -14.74
CA VAL A 117 -11.86 4.28 -14.02
C VAL A 117 -11.45 3.01 -14.76
N LEU A 118 -12.42 2.20 -15.21
CA LEU A 118 -12.18 0.97 -15.96
C LEU A 118 -11.49 1.26 -17.30
N VAL A 119 -11.96 2.26 -18.06
CA VAL A 119 -11.33 2.68 -19.31
C VAL A 119 -9.89 3.11 -19.08
N VAL A 120 -9.64 3.96 -18.08
CA VAL A 120 -8.29 4.40 -17.71
C VAL A 120 -7.41 3.18 -17.34
N PHE A 121 -7.92 2.27 -16.52
CA PHE A 121 -7.19 1.06 -16.17
C PHE A 121 -6.81 0.23 -17.40
N LEU A 122 -7.74 -0.06 -18.29
CA LEU A 122 -7.51 -0.88 -19.49
C LEU A 122 -6.55 -0.21 -20.48
N VAL A 123 -6.62 1.12 -20.65
CA VAL A 123 -5.68 1.89 -21.46
C VAL A 123 -4.26 1.74 -20.91
N PHE A 124 -4.05 1.93 -19.60
CA PHE A 124 -2.71 1.80 -19.01
C PHE A 124 -2.23 0.36 -18.90
N LEU A 125 -3.14 -0.61 -18.77
CA LEU A 125 -2.82 -2.02 -18.92
C LEU A 125 -2.26 -2.28 -20.32
N TYR A 126 -2.90 -1.79 -21.37
CA TYR A 126 -2.43 -1.90 -22.74
C TYR A 126 -1.09 -1.18 -22.97
N VAL A 127 -0.96 0.06 -22.49
CA VAL A 127 0.30 0.83 -22.57
C VAL A 127 1.45 0.06 -21.90
N SER A 128 1.19 -0.59 -20.77
CA SER A 128 2.20 -1.40 -20.06
C SER A 128 2.73 -2.56 -20.90
N THR A 129 1.96 -3.06 -21.88
CA THR A 129 2.43 -4.11 -22.81
C THR A 129 3.50 -3.63 -23.81
N LYS A 130 3.65 -2.30 -23.96
CA LYS A 130 4.64 -1.68 -24.87
C LYS A 130 5.99 -1.39 -24.20
N GLY A 131 6.04 -1.53 -22.88
CA GLY A 131 7.24 -1.31 -22.08
C GLY A 131 7.18 -0.04 -21.23
N VAL A 132 7.90 -0.06 -20.10
CA VAL A 132 7.75 0.94 -19.01
C VAL A 132 8.99 1.82 -18.79
N LYS A 133 9.97 1.82 -19.70
CA LYS A 133 11.26 2.53 -19.50
C LYS A 133 11.10 4.03 -19.22
N VAL A 134 10.27 4.72 -20.01
CA VAL A 134 10.02 6.17 -19.84
C VAL A 134 9.32 6.46 -18.53
N LEU A 135 8.35 5.63 -18.17
CA LEU A 135 7.57 5.78 -16.93
C LEU A 135 8.42 5.59 -15.67
N LYS A 136 9.54 4.86 -15.76
CA LYS A 136 10.49 4.73 -14.66
C LYS A 136 11.17 6.05 -14.31
N VAL A 137 11.55 6.83 -15.30
CA VAL A 137 12.14 8.16 -15.10
C VAL A 137 11.10 9.12 -14.50
N ILE A 138 9.90 9.15 -15.08
CA ILE A 138 8.77 9.96 -14.56
C ILE A 138 8.48 9.61 -13.11
N GLY A 139 8.45 8.30 -12.78
CA GLY A 139 8.20 7.83 -11.43
C GLY A 139 9.25 8.24 -10.40
N ASN A 140 10.51 8.29 -10.80
CA ASN A 140 11.58 8.77 -9.91
C ASN A 140 11.46 10.27 -9.64
N ILE A 141 11.20 11.08 -10.68
CA ILE A 141 11.00 12.53 -10.55
C ILE A 141 9.75 12.81 -9.70
N ALA A 142 8.62 12.19 -10.04
CA ALA A 142 7.37 12.33 -9.29
C ALA A 142 7.54 11.92 -7.82
N GLY A 143 8.25 10.83 -7.57
CA GLY A 143 8.55 10.36 -6.24
C GLY A 143 9.36 11.34 -5.39
N MET A 144 10.37 11.96 -5.98
CA MET A 144 11.16 13.00 -5.31
C MET A 144 10.32 14.25 -5.07
N SER A 145 9.56 14.70 -6.07
CA SER A 145 8.67 15.87 -5.95
C SER A 145 7.64 15.68 -4.83
N MET A 146 7.01 14.51 -4.73
CA MET A 146 6.06 14.19 -3.66
C MET A 146 6.70 14.22 -2.27
N PHE A 147 7.95 13.77 -2.16
CA PHE A 147 8.68 13.84 -0.89
C PHE A 147 9.02 15.30 -0.51
N VAL A 148 9.50 16.09 -1.45
CA VAL A 148 9.78 17.51 -1.24
C VAL A 148 8.51 18.27 -0.85
N MET A 149 7.38 18.03 -1.54
CA MET A 149 6.09 18.63 -1.19
C MET A 149 5.61 18.22 0.20
N SER A 150 5.85 16.97 0.61
CA SER A 150 5.53 16.53 1.98
C SER A 150 6.34 17.29 3.04
N LEU A 151 7.66 17.47 2.82
CA LEU A 151 8.49 18.26 3.73
C LEU A 151 8.09 19.72 3.74
N LEU A 152 7.79 20.30 2.58
CA LEU A 152 7.30 21.67 2.45
C LEU A 152 6.02 21.87 3.26
N TYR A 153 5.04 20.95 3.13
CA TYR A 153 3.81 21.02 3.91
C TYR A 153 4.08 20.95 5.42
N ILE A 154 4.97 20.05 5.86
CA ILE A 154 5.33 19.95 7.28
C ILE A 154 5.90 21.27 7.81
N VAL A 155 6.89 21.80 7.11
CA VAL A 155 7.58 23.04 7.56
C VAL A 155 6.63 24.22 7.58
N LEU A 156 5.92 24.46 6.49
CA LEU A 156 5.00 25.60 6.36
C LEU A 156 3.73 25.43 7.19
N GLY A 157 3.18 24.21 7.29
CA GLY A 157 1.99 23.94 8.09
C GLY A 157 2.24 24.09 9.58
N LEU A 158 3.43 23.72 10.09
CA LEU A 158 3.84 23.97 11.46
C LEU A 158 4.13 25.45 11.74
N ALA A 159 4.59 26.19 10.73
CA ALA A 159 4.88 27.64 10.84
C ALA A 159 3.60 28.50 10.68
N ALA A 160 2.53 27.97 10.07
CA ALA A 160 1.31 28.73 9.77
C ALA A 160 0.69 29.42 11.00
N PRO A 161 0.58 28.80 12.20
CA PRO A 161 0.05 29.48 13.38
C PRO A 161 0.83 30.72 13.80
N ALA A 162 2.14 30.74 13.61
CA ALA A 162 2.98 31.92 13.91
C ALA A 162 2.69 33.10 12.97
N ILE A 163 2.20 32.82 11.76
CA ILE A 163 1.89 33.84 10.74
C ILE A 163 0.45 34.32 10.87
N THR A 164 -0.49 33.39 11.06
CA THR A 164 -1.94 33.68 11.09
C THR A 164 -2.47 34.01 12.49
N GLY A 165 -1.72 33.67 13.53
CA GLY A 165 -2.19 33.75 14.93
C GLY A 165 -3.29 32.75 15.27
N HIS A 166 -3.61 31.82 14.39
CA HIS A 166 -4.73 30.90 14.52
C HIS A 166 -4.31 29.44 14.28
N VAL A 167 -4.84 28.54 15.12
CA VAL A 167 -4.73 27.08 14.96
C VAL A 167 -6.12 26.56 14.62
N ALA A 168 -6.24 25.74 13.56
CA ALA A 168 -7.54 25.26 13.07
C ALA A 168 -8.24 24.32 14.07
N THR A 169 -7.48 23.50 14.83
CA THR A 169 -8.04 22.71 15.92
C THR A 169 -8.03 23.53 17.20
N PRO A 170 -9.21 23.89 17.77
CA PRO A 170 -9.27 24.64 19.01
C PRO A 170 -8.86 23.76 20.22
N ASP A 171 -8.41 24.40 21.30
CA ASP A 171 -8.18 23.78 22.60
C ASP A 171 -7.32 22.50 22.59
N ILE A 172 -6.21 22.52 21.85
CA ILE A 172 -5.29 21.38 21.81
C ILE A 172 -4.67 21.17 23.20
N THR A 173 -4.96 20.02 23.79
CA THR A 173 -4.41 19.56 25.08
C THR A 173 -3.72 18.20 24.89
N VAL A 174 -2.98 17.74 25.91
CA VAL A 174 -2.39 16.38 25.88
C VAL A 174 -3.47 15.30 25.70
N LYS A 175 -4.68 15.51 26.21
CA LYS A 175 -5.82 14.60 26.04
C LYS A 175 -6.28 14.49 24.59
N SER A 176 -6.09 15.53 23.78
CA SER A 176 -6.46 15.51 22.34
C SER A 176 -5.65 14.50 21.53
N PHE A 177 -4.49 14.06 22.03
CA PHE A 177 -3.63 13.08 21.39
C PHE A 177 -3.89 11.64 21.84
N VAL A 178 -4.65 11.42 22.92
CA VAL A 178 -4.88 10.07 23.47
C VAL A 178 -6.16 9.47 22.88
N PRO A 179 -6.09 8.34 22.15
CA PRO A 179 -7.27 7.73 21.57
C PRO A 179 -8.14 7.07 22.63
N LYS A 180 -9.44 6.97 22.34
CA LYS A 180 -10.32 6.03 23.03
C LYS A 180 -10.07 4.66 22.42
N PHE A 181 -9.61 3.71 23.25
CA PHE A 181 -9.33 2.33 22.81
C PHE A 181 -10.63 1.51 22.69
N ASP A 182 -11.54 1.97 21.84
CA ASP A 182 -12.80 1.32 21.52
C ASP A 182 -12.69 0.50 20.21
N PHE A 183 -13.80 -0.13 19.82
CA PHE A 183 -13.86 -0.93 18.60
C PHE A 183 -13.59 -0.07 17.36
N ALA A 184 -14.11 1.15 17.30
CA ALA A 184 -13.90 2.06 16.17
C ALA A 184 -12.41 2.38 15.99
N TYR A 185 -11.68 2.67 17.08
CA TYR A 185 -10.24 2.88 17.03
C TYR A 185 -9.50 1.63 16.50
N LEU A 186 -9.86 0.43 16.99
CA LEU A 186 -9.19 -0.80 16.57
C LEU A 186 -9.33 -1.06 15.05
N THR A 187 -10.45 -0.68 14.45
CA THR A 187 -10.65 -0.85 12.98
C THR A 187 -9.73 0.05 12.15
N THR A 188 -9.23 1.14 12.70
CA THR A 188 -8.32 2.06 12.00
C THR A 188 -6.87 1.58 11.94
N LEU A 189 -6.49 0.59 12.76
CA LEU A 189 -5.11 0.09 12.86
C LEU A 189 -4.59 -0.48 11.53
N SER A 190 -5.47 -1.06 10.70
CA SER A 190 -5.09 -1.57 9.37
C SER A 190 -4.51 -0.47 8.48
N MET A 191 -5.07 0.74 8.53
CA MET A 191 -4.59 1.89 7.76
C MET A 191 -3.20 2.34 8.21
N LEU A 192 -2.92 2.28 9.52
CA LEU A 192 -1.59 2.57 10.07
C LEU A 192 -0.56 1.52 9.61
N VAL A 193 -0.91 0.22 9.71
CA VAL A 193 -0.05 -0.88 9.23
C VAL A 193 0.23 -0.73 7.74
N PHE A 194 -0.80 -0.42 6.95
CA PHE A 194 -0.67 -0.16 5.51
C PHE A 194 0.29 1.01 5.23
N ALA A 195 0.16 2.10 5.98
CA ALA A 195 0.92 3.33 5.76
C ALA A 195 2.42 3.18 6.03
N VAL A 196 2.84 2.35 7.00
CA VAL A 196 4.25 2.10 7.32
C VAL A 196 4.84 0.91 6.57
N GLY A 197 4.01 0.17 5.82
CA GLY A 197 4.44 -1.02 5.10
C GLY A 197 5.16 -0.75 3.79
N GLY A 198 5.82 -1.77 3.26
CA GLY A 198 6.43 -1.77 1.93
C GLY A 198 7.97 -1.67 1.91
N CYS A 199 8.64 -1.69 3.04
CA CYS A 199 10.10 -1.74 3.08
C CYS A 199 10.67 -3.04 2.46
N GLU A 200 9.90 -4.12 2.46
CA GLU A 200 10.23 -5.39 1.81
C GLU A 200 10.21 -5.33 0.27
N LYS A 201 9.59 -4.30 -0.33
CA LYS A 201 9.51 -4.15 -1.80
C LYS A 201 10.85 -4.04 -2.50
N ILE A 202 11.88 -3.59 -1.76
CA ILE A 202 13.24 -3.49 -2.28
C ILE A 202 14.06 -4.76 -2.07
N SER A 203 13.50 -5.78 -1.43
CA SER A 203 14.19 -7.05 -1.16
C SER A 203 14.74 -7.76 -2.42
N PRO A 204 14.09 -7.75 -3.60
CA PRO A 204 14.67 -8.35 -4.81
C PRO A 204 15.93 -7.65 -5.33
N TYR A 205 16.21 -6.44 -4.84
CA TYR A 205 17.35 -5.62 -5.27
C TYR A 205 18.48 -5.56 -4.24
N VAL A 206 18.44 -6.37 -3.20
CA VAL A 206 19.45 -6.39 -2.12
C VAL A 206 20.83 -6.68 -2.70
N ASN A 207 20.93 -7.65 -3.60
CA ASN A 207 22.18 -8.06 -4.27
C ASN A 207 22.79 -6.95 -5.16
N ASN A 208 22.00 -5.98 -5.61
CA ASN A 208 22.46 -4.81 -6.37
C ASN A 208 23.00 -3.69 -5.45
N THR A 209 22.88 -3.88 -4.13
CA THR A 209 23.36 -2.91 -3.14
C THR A 209 24.85 -3.13 -2.86
N LYS A 210 25.65 -2.08 -2.91
CA LYS A 210 27.07 -2.15 -2.54
C LYS A 210 27.21 -2.51 -1.06
N ASN A 211 27.95 -3.58 -0.74
CA ASN A 211 28.09 -4.13 0.62
C ASN A 211 26.70 -4.36 1.29
N PRO A 212 25.86 -5.26 0.75
CA PRO A 212 24.43 -5.37 1.13
C PRO A 212 24.24 -5.66 2.61
N SER A 213 25.04 -6.52 3.22
CA SER A 213 24.96 -6.85 4.66
C SER A 213 25.11 -5.65 5.60
N LYS A 214 25.79 -4.58 5.15
CA LYS A 214 26.02 -3.37 5.95
C LYS A 214 25.10 -2.22 5.54
N ASN A 215 24.97 -2.00 4.24
CA ASN A 215 24.29 -0.81 3.73
C ASN A 215 22.77 -1.00 3.66
N PHE A 216 22.28 -2.22 3.41
CA PHE A 216 20.87 -2.47 3.36
C PHE A 216 20.17 -2.25 4.72
N PRO A 217 20.66 -2.82 5.86
CA PRO A 217 20.10 -2.52 7.18
C PRO A 217 20.18 -1.04 7.58
N LYS A 218 21.27 -0.35 7.21
CA LYS A 218 21.37 1.12 7.44
C LYS A 218 20.31 1.88 6.66
N GLY A 219 20.07 1.50 5.39
CA GLY A 219 19.01 2.07 4.59
C GLY A 219 17.62 1.87 5.21
N MET A 220 17.37 0.72 5.83
CA MET A 220 16.13 0.45 6.54
C MET A 220 15.96 1.35 7.77
N LEU A 221 17.04 1.60 8.52
CA LEU A 221 17.00 2.49 9.68
C LEU A 221 16.75 3.95 9.27
N VAL A 222 17.41 4.43 8.21
CA VAL A 222 17.18 5.77 7.66
C VAL A 222 15.75 5.92 7.18
N LEU A 223 15.22 4.91 6.48
CA LEU A 223 13.82 4.87 6.05
C LEU A 223 12.86 4.96 7.24
N ALA A 224 13.12 4.19 8.30
CA ALA A 224 12.29 4.20 9.50
C ALA A 224 12.30 5.59 10.17
N GLY A 225 13.44 6.23 10.29
CA GLY A 225 13.57 7.59 10.82
C GLY A 225 12.83 8.62 9.97
N MET A 226 12.98 8.55 8.64
CA MET A 226 12.28 9.45 7.72
C MET A 226 10.76 9.32 7.83
N VAL A 227 10.25 8.09 7.83
CA VAL A 227 8.80 7.83 7.96
C VAL A 227 8.29 8.31 9.31
N ALA A 228 9.05 8.08 10.40
CA ALA A 228 8.69 8.55 11.73
C ALA A 228 8.51 10.07 11.78
N VAL A 229 9.51 10.81 11.28
CA VAL A 229 9.48 12.28 11.25
C VAL A 229 8.30 12.78 10.41
N CYS A 230 8.15 12.24 9.20
CA CYS A 230 7.06 12.67 8.30
C CYS A 230 5.68 12.33 8.86
N ALA A 231 5.50 11.17 9.51
CA ALA A 231 4.22 10.76 10.09
C ALA A 231 3.83 11.65 11.28
N LEU A 232 4.73 11.82 12.23
CA LEU A 232 4.48 12.58 13.45
C LEU A 232 4.27 14.08 13.14
N LEU A 233 5.27 14.71 12.53
CA LEU A 233 5.22 16.14 12.25
C LEU A 233 4.15 16.49 11.20
N GLY A 234 3.94 15.62 10.19
CA GLY A 234 2.89 15.79 9.21
C GLY A 234 1.49 15.73 9.83
N SER A 235 1.24 14.84 10.80
CA SER A 235 -0.03 14.75 11.49
C SER A 235 -0.28 15.94 12.42
N ILE A 236 0.76 16.45 13.08
CA ILE A 236 0.67 17.69 13.86
C ILE A 236 0.37 18.88 12.93
N ALA A 237 1.08 19.00 11.81
CA ALA A 237 0.82 20.04 10.81
C ALA A 237 -0.62 19.98 10.25
N MET A 238 -1.17 18.75 10.06
CA MET A 238 -2.58 18.58 9.69
C MET A 238 -3.51 19.16 10.76
N GLY A 239 -3.27 18.91 12.06
CA GLY A 239 -4.08 19.45 13.14
C GLY A 239 -3.95 20.97 13.30
N MET A 240 -2.83 21.59 12.86
CA MET A 240 -2.69 23.05 12.80
C MET A 240 -3.55 23.66 11.68
N MET A 241 -3.70 22.95 10.56
CA MET A 241 -4.36 23.43 9.35
C MET A 241 -5.81 22.98 9.22
N PHE A 242 -6.21 21.87 9.85
CA PHE A 242 -7.56 21.30 9.83
C PHE A 242 -8.08 21.13 11.24
N ASN A 243 -9.38 21.40 11.44
CA ASN A 243 -10.03 21.14 12.72
C ASN A 243 -10.23 19.62 12.90
N ALA A 244 -9.46 19.03 13.83
CA ALA A 244 -9.53 17.61 14.14
C ALA A 244 -10.87 17.18 14.77
N ASN A 245 -11.69 18.14 15.25
CA ASN A 245 -13.01 17.89 15.82
C ASN A 245 -14.14 18.00 14.77
N ALA A 246 -13.82 18.47 13.54
CA ALA A 246 -14.77 18.66 12.44
C ALA A 246 -14.08 18.30 11.12
N ILE A 247 -13.75 17.03 10.97
CA ILE A 247 -13.05 16.49 9.79
C ILE A 247 -14.01 16.44 8.61
N PRO A 248 -13.66 17.01 7.43
CA PRO A 248 -14.47 16.90 6.22
C PRO A 248 -14.68 15.43 5.81
N GLU A 249 -15.89 15.07 5.38
CA GLU A 249 -16.25 13.70 4.99
C GLU A 249 -15.43 13.16 3.82
N ASP A 250 -14.97 14.04 2.93
CA ASP A 250 -14.17 13.70 1.76
C ASP A 250 -12.66 13.93 1.94
N LEU A 251 -12.21 14.09 3.19
CA LEU A 251 -10.79 14.34 3.47
C LEU A 251 -9.89 13.20 2.95
N MET A 252 -10.32 11.94 3.00
CA MET A 252 -9.56 10.84 2.41
C MET A 252 -9.42 10.94 0.90
N MET A 253 -10.44 11.43 0.20
CA MET A 253 -10.46 11.58 -1.25
C MET A 253 -9.71 12.84 -1.70
N ASN A 254 -10.00 13.99 -1.09
CA ASN A 254 -9.54 15.31 -1.52
C ASN A 254 -8.56 16.01 -0.57
N GLY A 255 -8.41 15.53 0.66
CA GLY A 255 -7.73 16.26 1.73
C GLY A 255 -6.27 16.61 1.47
N GLN A 256 -5.56 15.80 0.69
CA GLN A 256 -4.19 16.14 0.31
C GLN A 256 -4.14 17.40 -0.58
N TYR A 257 -5.16 17.66 -1.39
CA TYR A 257 -5.25 18.87 -2.22
C TYR A 257 -5.75 20.05 -1.40
N TYR A 258 -6.76 19.85 -0.53
CA TYR A 258 -7.19 20.86 0.43
C TYR A 258 -6.04 21.36 1.31
N ALA A 259 -5.15 20.45 1.73
CA ALA A 259 -3.98 20.80 2.53
C ALA A 259 -3.07 21.81 1.81
N PHE A 260 -2.78 21.58 0.52
CA PHE A 260 -1.95 22.49 -0.27
C PHE A 260 -2.69 23.73 -0.73
N GLN A 261 -4.01 23.68 -0.89
CA GLN A 261 -4.82 24.86 -1.16
C GLN A 261 -4.81 25.79 0.06
N LEU A 262 -5.12 25.27 1.25
CA LEU A 262 -5.08 26.04 2.50
C LEU A 262 -3.67 26.63 2.74
N LEU A 263 -2.63 25.86 2.44
CA LEU A 263 -1.26 26.35 2.56
C LEU A 263 -1.00 27.55 1.62
N GLY A 264 -1.47 27.47 0.38
CA GLY A 264 -1.36 28.58 -0.56
C GLY A 264 -2.11 29.82 -0.10
N ASP A 265 -3.31 29.67 0.43
CA ASP A 265 -4.13 30.77 0.96
C ASP A 265 -3.46 31.43 2.17
N HIS A 266 -2.88 30.64 3.11
CA HIS A 266 -2.18 31.17 4.29
C HIS A 266 -0.94 32.00 3.95
N TYR A 267 -0.24 31.64 2.88
CA TYR A 267 0.98 32.33 2.45
C TYR A 267 0.76 33.35 1.32
N GLY A 268 -0.52 33.60 0.94
CA GLY A 268 -0.86 34.56 -0.11
C GLY A 268 -0.40 34.13 -1.51
N LEU A 269 -0.15 32.85 -1.72
CA LEU A 269 0.30 32.27 -2.99
C LEU A 269 -0.83 31.63 -3.79
N GLY A 270 -2.07 31.74 -3.30
CA GLY A 270 -3.27 31.21 -3.95
C GLY A 270 -3.12 29.73 -4.33
N SER A 271 -3.46 29.38 -5.56
CA SER A 271 -3.48 27.99 -6.01
C SER A 271 -2.10 27.41 -6.38
N LEU A 272 -0.98 28.13 -6.18
CA LEU A 272 0.34 27.65 -6.62
C LEU A 272 0.72 26.28 -6.03
N PHE A 273 0.57 26.11 -4.71
CA PHE A 273 0.97 24.86 -4.06
C PHE A 273 0.09 23.69 -4.46
N VAL A 274 -1.22 23.89 -4.60
CA VAL A 274 -2.13 22.81 -5.01
C VAL A 274 -1.88 22.40 -6.46
N ILE A 275 -1.58 23.34 -7.38
CA ILE A 275 -1.23 23.01 -8.76
C ILE A 275 0.03 22.16 -8.82
N VAL A 276 1.11 22.59 -8.15
CA VAL A 276 2.39 21.86 -8.14
C VAL A 276 2.20 20.46 -7.54
N TYR A 277 1.49 20.39 -6.41
CA TYR A 277 1.20 19.12 -5.78
C TYR A 277 0.36 18.19 -6.67
N ALA A 278 -0.72 18.69 -7.28
CA ALA A 278 -1.62 17.91 -8.12
C ALA A 278 -0.91 17.38 -9.39
N LEU A 279 -0.05 18.17 -10.03
CA LEU A 279 0.78 17.74 -11.15
C LEU A 279 1.78 16.64 -10.73
N ALA A 280 2.48 16.84 -9.61
CA ALA A 280 3.41 15.85 -9.08
C ALA A 280 2.67 14.55 -8.71
N ASN A 281 1.49 14.66 -8.08
CA ASN A 281 0.68 13.51 -7.69
C ASN A 281 0.09 12.78 -8.91
N THR A 282 -0.36 13.50 -9.94
CA THR A 282 -0.80 12.91 -11.23
C THR A 282 0.29 12.01 -11.80
N ALA A 283 1.51 12.53 -11.91
CA ALA A 283 2.66 11.77 -12.40
C ALA A 283 3.01 10.58 -11.47
N ALA A 284 2.87 10.75 -10.15
CA ALA A 284 3.10 9.69 -9.17
C ALA A 284 2.05 8.57 -9.26
N GLN A 285 0.75 8.91 -9.38
CA GLN A 285 -0.32 7.93 -9.51
C GLN A 285 -0.21 7.14 -10.83
N LEU A 286 0.10 7.83 -11.93
CA LEU A 286 0.35 7.20 -13.22
C LEU A 286 1.51 6.19 -13.14
N SER A 287 2.63 6.61 -12.59
CA SER A 287 3.79 5.74 -12.40
C SER A 287 3.47 4.55 -11.49
N ALA A 288 2.77 4.79 -10.37
CA ALA A 288 2.38 3.74 -9.43
C ALA A 288 1.45 2.71 -10.08
N LEU A 289 0.49 3.15 -10.92
CA LEU A 289 -0.41 2.27 -11.66
C LEU A 289 0.37 1.30 -12.56
N VAL A 290 1.22 1.83 -13.44
CA VAL A 290 1.95 1.03 -14.43
C VAL A 290 2.96 0.09 -13.76
N PHE A 291 3.69 0.56 -12.75
CA PHE A 291 4.62 -0.29 -12.00
C PHE A 291 3.91 -1.42 -11.24
N SER A 292 2.72 -1.17 -10.72
CA SER A 292 1.96 -2.18 -9.96
C SER A 292 1.27 -3.20 -10.85
N ILE A 293 1.13 -2.94 -12.15
CA ILE A 293 0.71 -3.94 -13.13
C ILE A 293 1.85 -4.94 -13.41
N ASP A 294 3.04 -4.46 -13.73
CA ASP A 294 4.12 -5.27 -14.30
C ASP A 294 5.02 -5.92 -13.23
N ALA A 295 5.53 -5.14 -12.28
CA ALA A 295 6.56 -5.60 -11.37
C ALA A 295 6.12 -6.75 -10.44
N PRO A 296 4.95 -6.73 -9.78
CA PRO A 296 4.52 -7.83 -8.92
C PRO A 296 4.25 -9.12 -9.71
N LEU A 297 3.73 -8.99 -10.95
CA LEU A 297 3.47 -10.14 -11.81
C LEU A 297 4.78 -10.79 -12.25
N LYS A 298 5.80 -10.02 -12.58
CA LYS A 298 7.14 -10.53 -12.91
C LYS A 298 7.79 -11.24 -11.72
N VAL A 299 7.63 -10.72 -10.52
CA VAL A 299 8.12 -11.39 -9.32
C VAL A 299 7.42 -12.74 -9.13
N LEU A 300 6.10 -12.79 -9.25
CA LEU A 300 5.34 -14.04 -9.12
C LEU A 300 5.77 -15.07 -10.16
N LEU A 301 5.81 -14.69 -11.44
CA LEU A 301 6.00 -15.63 -12.55
C LEU A 301 7.48 -15.88 -12.88
N GLY A 302 8.39 -14.98 -12.43
CA GLY A 302 9.84 -15.13 -12.63
C GLY A 302 10.50 -16.11 -11.65
N ASP A 303 10.01 -16.13 -10.40
CA ASP A 303 10.60 -16.95 -9.31
C ASP A 303 9.83 -18.23 -9.04
N ALA A 304 8.67 -18.41 -9.66
CA ALA A 304 7.80 -19.52 -9.34
C ALA A 304 8.33 -20.84 -9.92
N ASP A 305 8.31 -21.87 -9.08
CA ASP A 305 8.53 -23.24 -9.52
C ASP A 305 7.42 -23.64 -10.51
N ALA A 306 7.82 -24.12 -11.69
CA ALA A 306 6.91 -24.56 -12.75
C ALA A 306 5.87 -25.62 -12.29
N LYS A 307 6.10 -26.25 -11.13
CA LYS A 307 5.12 -27.17 -10.50
C LYS A 307 3.85 -26.47 -10.00
N PHE A 308 3.95 -25.19 -9.65
CA PHE A 308 2.83 -24.46 -9.02
C PHE A 308 2.10 -23.52 -9.96
N ILE A 309 2.68 -23.21 -11.12
CA ILE A 309 2.09 -22.27 -12.09
C ILE A 309 1.89 -22.96 -13.43
N PRO A 310 0.68 -22.89 -14.02
CA PRO A 310 0.46 -23.35 -15.40
C PRO A 310 1.42 -22.66 -16.37
N LYS A 311 2.10 -23.41 -17.22
CA LYS A 311 3.06 -22.89 -18.23
C LYS A 311 2.44 -21.78 -19.10
N ALA A 312 1.13 -21.85 -19.33
CA ALA A 312 0.40 -20.85 -20.09
C ALA A 312 0.53 -19.44 -19.50
N LEU A 313 0.61 -19.28 -18.16
CA LEU A 313 0.76 -17.97 -17.51
C LEU A 313 2.16 -17.37 -17.68
N SER A 314 3.16 -18.19 -17.92
CA SER A 314 4.56 -17.77 -18.11
C SER A 314 4.89 -17.44 -19.59
N LYS A 315 3.93 -17.60 -20.53
CA LYS A 315 4.14 -17.24 -21.93
C LYS A 315 4.29 -15.74 -22.11
N THR A 316 5.36 -15.34 -22.79
CA THR A 316 5.65 -13.93 -23.09
C THR A 316 5.39 -13.62 -24.57
N ASN A 317 5.04 -12.35 -24.85
CA ASN A 317 4.99 -11.82 -26.22
C ASN A 317 6.39 -11.39 -26.70
N LYS A 318 6.47 -10.82 -27.92
CA LYS A 318 7.73 -10.32 -28.53
C LYS A 318 8.43 -9.25 -27.68
N ASN A 319 7.71 -8.57 -26.79
CA ASN A 319 8.23 -7.54 -25.91
C ASN A 319 8.58 -8.07 -24.49
N GLY A 320 8.56 -9.40 -24.29
CA GLY A 320 8.82 -10.02 -22.99
C GLY A 320 7.70 -9.83 -21.96
N VAL A 321 6.48 -9.50 -22.40
CA VAL A 321 5.32 -9.28 -21.52
C VAL A 321 4.54 -10.58 -21.32
N LEU A 322 4.15 -10.86 -20.09
CA LEU A 322 3.40 -12.05 -19.64
C LEU A 322 1.91 -11.88 -19.96
N VAL A 323 1.52 -12.11 -21.24
CA VAL A 323 0.18 -11.77 -21.76
C VAL A 323 -0.95 -12.39 -20.94
N ASN A 324 -0.88 -13.67 -20.63
CA ASN A 324 -1.95 -14.34 -19.87
C ASN A 324 -2.01 -13.88 -18.41
N GLY A 325 -0.88 -13.48 -17.82
CA GLY A 325 -0.84 -12.81 -16.52
C GLY A 325 -1.51 -11.43 -16.55
N TYR A 326 -1.33 -10.66 -17.63
CA TYR A 326 -2.02 -9.39 -17.84
C TYR A 326 -3.53 -9.58 -18.03
N ILE A 327 -3.98 -10.62 -18.74
CA ILE A 327 -5.41 -10.96 -18.88
C ILE A 327 -6.01 -11.33 -17.51
N MET A 328 -5.32 -12.15 -16.73
CA MET A 328 -5.74 -12.47 -15.36
C MET A 328 -5.86 -11.21 -14.49
N THR A 329 -4.89 -10.32 -14.58
CA THR A 329 -4.93 -9.02 -13.89
C THR A 329 -6.12 -8.18 -14.37
N ALA A 330 -6.36 -8.13 -15.70
CA ALA A 330 -7.50 -7.41 -16.27
C ALA A 330 -8.83 -7.89 -15.70
N ILE A 331 -9.05 -9.20 -15.67
CA ILE A 331 -10.30 -9.78 -15.19
C ILE A 331 -10.52 -9.45 -13.70
N LEU A 332 -9.52 -9.74 -12.86
CA LEU A 332 -9.66 -9.55 -11.41
C LEU A 332 -9.84 -8.07 -11.01
N VAL A 333 -9.06 -7.18 -11.63
CA VAL A 333 -9.15 -5.74 -11.34
C VAL A 333 -10.45 -5.15 -11.88
N SER A 334 -10.87 -5.51 -13.10
CA SER A 334 -12.14 -5.02 -13.68
C SER A 334 -13.34 -5.46 -12.84
N THR A 335 -13.34 -6.71 -12.35
CA THR A 335 -14.39 -7.19 -11.44
C THR A 335 -14.45 -6.33 -10.17
N LEU A 336 -13.29 -6.04 -9.59
CA LEU A 336 -13.22 -5.23 -8.36
C LEU A 336 -13.50 -3.74 -8.58
N ILE A 337 -13.36 -3.23 -9.79
CA ILE A 337 -13.80 -1.87 -10.15
C ILE A 337 -15.33 -1.81 -10.23
N VAL A 338 -15.97 -2.80 -10.87
CA VAL A 338 -17.39 -2.73 -11.22
C VAL A 338 -18.30 -3.22 -10.08
N VAL A 339 -18.00 -4.38 -9.48
CA VAL A 339 -18.92 -5.04 -8.53
C VAL A 339 -19.28 -4.17 -7.32
N PRO A 340 -18.33 -3.50 -6.64
CA PRO A 340 -18.68 -2.67 -5.49
C PRO A 340 -19.56 -1.47 -5.84
N ALA A 341 -19.43 -0.92 -7.04
CA ALA A 341 -20.24 0.21 -7.50
C ALA A 341 -21.73 -0.13 -7.69
N LEU A 342 -22.07 -1.41 -7.74
CA LEU A 342 -23.46 -1.86 -7.81
C LEU A 342 -24.18 -1.75 -6.45
N GLY A 343 -23.44 -1.71 -5.34
CA GLY A 343 -24.01 -1.69 -3.99
C GLY A 343 -23.61 -0.50 -3.12
N ILE A 344 -22.59 0.27 -3.53
CA ILE A 344 -22.15 1.48 -2.83
C ILE A 344 -22.63 2.69 -3.64
N GLY A 345 -23.60 3.42 -3.08
CA GLY A 345 -24.35 4.44 -3.81
C GLY A 345 -23.65 5.79 -4.01
N ASN A 346 -22.50 6.03 -3.37
CA ASN A 346 -21.80 7.31 -3.34
C ASN A 346 -20.32 7.15 -3.74
N THR A 347 -19.86 8.04 -4.62
CA THR A 347 -18.47 8.00 -5.14
C THR A 347 -17.42 8.17 -4.05
N ASN A 348 -17.63 9.08 -3.10
CA ASN A 348 -16.70 9.28 -1.98
C ASN A 348 -16.63 8.04 -1.08
N GLU A 349 -17.78 7.44 -0.77
CA GLU A 349 -17.85 6.20 0.01
C GLU A 349 -17.14 5.05 -0.70
N LEU A 350 -17.33 4.92 -2.02
CA LEU A 350 -16.66 3.90 -2.83
C LEU A 350 -15.15 4.08 -2.83
N PHE A 351 -14.66 5.32 -2.94
CA PHE A 351 -13.24 5.63 -2.85
C PHE A 351 -12.69 5.27 -1.47
N ASN A 352 -13.39 5.70 -0.42
CA ASN A 352 -13.00 5.42 0.97
C ASN A 352 -13.01 3.91 1.26
N TRP A 353 -14.03 3.19 0.75
CA TRP A 353 -14.09 1.74 0.87
C TRP A 353 -12.90 1.05 0.17
N LEU A 354 -12.58 1.41 -1.09
CA LEU A 354 -11.41 0.87 -1.80
C LEU A 354 -10.10 1.13 -1.06
N LEU A 355 -9.97 2.31 -0.46
CA LEU A 355 -8.79 2.67 0.32
C LEU A 355 -8.69 1.83 1.61
N LYS A 356 -9.81 1.65 2.31
CA LYS A 356 -9.91 0.78 3.49
C LYS A 356 -9.63 -0.69 3.12
N LEU A 357 -10.20 -1.20 2.01
CA LEU A 357 -9.91 -2.54 1.51
C LEU A 357 -8.41 -2.73 1.21
N ASN A 358 -7.76 -1.75 0.60
CA ASN A 358 -6.31 -1.77 0.40
C ASN A 358 -5.55 -1.87 1.73
N SER A 359 -6.01 -1.17 2.76
CA SER A 359 -5.39 -1.20 4.09
C SER A 359 -5.53 -2.55 4.80
N VAL A 360 -6.52 -3.35 4.42
CA VAL A 360 -6.71 -4.72 4.91
C VAL A 360 -5.89 -5.73 4.11
N VAL A 361 -5.98 -5.65 2.77
CA VAL A 361 -5.42 -6.67 1.89
C VAL A 361 -3.91 -6.53 1.71
N MET A 362 -3.41 -5.31 1.53
CA MET A 362 -1.98 -5.06 1.29
C MET A 362 -1.05 -5.54 2.43
N PRO A 363 -1.39 -5.37 3.72
CA PRO A 363 -0.56 -5.86 4.81
C PRO A 363 -0.45 -7.39 4.90
N MET A 364 -1.35 -8.15 4.26
CA MET A 364 -1.28 -9.62 4.30
C MET A 364 0.06 -10.17 3.76
N ARG A 365 0.73 -9.43 2.85
CA ARG A 365 2.07 -9.81 2.39
C ARG A 365 3.16 -9.63 3.45
N TYR A 366 2.95 -8.76 4.46
CA TYR A 366 3.93 -8.56 5.54
C TYR A 366 3.99 -9.77 6.48
N LEU A 367 2.89 -10.52 6.58
CA LEU A 367 2.84 -11.77 7.35
C LEU A 367 3.92 -12.76 6.89
N TRP A 368 4.20 -12.81 5.57
CA TRP A 368 5.25 -13.65 5.02
C TRP A 368 6.65 -13.20 5.43
N VAL A 369 6.88 -11.90 5.57
CA VAL A 369 8.15 -11.35 6.06
C VAL A 369 8.41 -11.80 7.50
N PHE A 370 7.41 -11.68 8.36
CA PHE A 370 7.50 -12.09 9.75
C PHE A 370 7.64 -13.60 9.87
N LEU A 371 6.94 -14.37 9.03
CA LEU A 371 7.11 -15.82 8.97
C LEU A 371 8.53 -16.21 8.55
N ALA A 372 9.09 -15.56 7.52
CA ALA A 372 10.48 -15.77 7.10
C ALA A 372 11.47 -15.44 8.22
N TYR A 373 11.24 -14.34 8.94
CA TYR A 373 12.09 -13.94 10.07
C TYR A 373 12.03 -14.93 11.22
N MET A 374 10.84 -15.38 11.60
CA MET A 374 10.69 -16.45 12.61
C MET A 374 11.37 -17.74 12.19
N GLY A 375 11.27 -18.10 10.90
CA GLY A 375 11.98 -19.23 10.32
C GLY A 375 13.51 -19.08 10.37
N LEU A 376 14.03 -17.89 10.04
CA LEU A 376 15.46 -17.56 10.15
C LEU A 376 15.96 -17.72 11.60
N LYS A 377 15.19 -17.26 12.59
CA LYS A 377 15.54 -17.38 14.01
C LYS A 377 15.53 -18.83 14.51
N LYS A 378 14.59 -19.67 14.03
CA LYS A 378 14.58 -21.10 14.33
C LYS A 378 15.74 -21.85 13.69
N LEU A 379 16.21 -21.42 12.53
CA LEU A 379 17.25 -22.05 11.73
C LEU A 379 18.57 -21.26 11.77
N SER A 380 18.80 -20.47 12.82
CA SER A 380 19.93 -19.55 12.93
C SER A 380 21.30 -20.24 12.76
N ASN A 381 21.42 -21.52 13.15
CA ASN A 381 22.64 -22.32 12.98
C ASN A 381 22.94 -22.68 11.51
N LYS A 382 21.94 -22.61 10.62
CA LYS A 382 22.09 -22.94 9.18
C LYS A 382 22.51 -21.74 8.33
N PHE A 383 22.29 -20.51 8.83
CA PHE A 383 22.52 -19.30 8.06
C PHE A 383 23.57 -18.40 8.73
N LYS A 384 24.61 -18.05 7.98
CA LYS A 384 25.59 -17.03 8.43
C LYS A 384 25.02 -15.65 8.17
N THR A 385 24.56 -14.98 9.20
CA THR A 385 24.01 -13.64 9.13
C THR A 385 25.02 -12.63 9.66
N GLU A 386 25.50 -11.71 8.80
CA GLU A 386 26.48 -10.68 9.19
C GLU A 386 25.83 -9.55 10.03
N TYR A 387 24.56 -9.24 9.75
CA TYR A 387 23.76 -8.28 10.51
C TYR A 387 22.65 -9.00 11.28
N LYS A 388 22.62 -8.87 12.60
CA LYS A 388 21.55 -9.39 13.47
C LYS A 388 20.86 -8.22 14.16
N PHE A 389 19.57 -8.03 13.92
CA PHE A 389 18.73 -7.06 14.62
C PHE A 389 18.63 -7.43 16.12
N ILE A 390 18.24 -8.67 16.40
CA ILE A 390 18.19 -9.21 17.75
C ILE A 390 19.12 -10.42 17.84
N LYS A 391 20.14 -10.34 18.72
CA LYS A 391 21.13 -11.40 18.88
C LYS A 391 20.54 -12.67 19.51
N ASN A 392 19.59 -12.51 20.45
CA ASN A 392 18.88 -13.62 21.07
C ASN A 392 17.80 -14.15 20.14
N ASP A 393 17.96 -15.38 19.64
CA ASP A 393 17.06 -15.95 18.64
C ASP A 393 15.65 -16.20 19.19
N LYS A 394 15.48 -16.53 20.48
CA LYS A 394 14.16 -16.67 21.12
C LYS A 394 13.43 -15.33 21.18
N LEU A 395 14.12 -14.27 21.60
CA LEU A 395 13.54 -12.92 21.64
C LEU A 395 13.23 -12.43 20.22
N GLY A 396 14.13 -12.68 19.25
CA GLY A 396 13.89 -12.36 17.85
C GLY A 396 12.64 -13.05 17.31
N PHE A 397 12.46 -14.33 17.60
CA PHE A 397 11.25 -15.07 17.25
C PHE A 397 9.97 -14.44 17.86
N LEU A 398 10.00 -14.08 19.15
CA LEU A 398 8.85 -13.46 19.83
C LEU A 398 8.50 -12.09 19.23
N VAL A 399 9.49 -11.27 18.88
CA VAL A 399 9.23 -9.98 18.20
C VAL A 399 8.67 -10.20 16.81
N GLY A 400 9.14 -11.21 16.06
CA GLY A 400 8.53 -11.62 14.79
C GLY A 400 7.08 -12.07 14.95
N LEU A 401 6.78 -12.85 15.98
CA LEU A 401 5.43 -13.32 16.32
C LEU A 401 4.51 -12.15 16.72
N TRP A 402 5.03 -11.18 17.49
CA TRP A 402 4.31 -9.95 17.82
C TRP A 402 3.89 -9.19 16.56
N CYS A 403 4.84 -8.90 15.65
CA CYS A 403 4.52 -8.17 14.41
C CYS A 403 3.58 -8.96 13.50
N PHE A 404 3.71 -10.29 13.44
CA PHE A 404 2.80 -11.18 12.72
C PHE A 404 1.38 -11.08 13.29
N GLY A 405 1.24 -11.29 14.60
CA GLY A 405 -0.05 -11.25 15.31
C GLY A 405 -0.71 -9.89 15.24
N PHE A 406 0.05 -8.82 15.41
CA PHE A 406 -0.46 -7.45 15.29
C PHE A 406 -0.96 -7.15 13.87
N THR A 407 -0.21 -7.57 12.83
CA THR A 407 -0.66 -7.40 11.44
C THR A 407 -1.94 -8.19 11.15
N ALA A 408 -2.00 -9.45 11.56
CA ALA A 408 -3.19 -10.28 11.38
C ALA A 408 -4.41 -9.67 12.11
N PHE A 409 -4.22 -9.23 13.36
CA PHE A 409 -5.25 -8.55 14.15
C PHE A 409 -5.73 -7.27 13.45
N ALA A 410 -4.81 -6.40 13.01
CA ALA A 410 -5.16 -5.16 12.32
C ALA A 410 -5.93 -5.42 11.01
N CYS A 411 -5.52 -6.43 10.23
CA CYS A 411 -6.24 -6.83 9.02
C CYS A 411 -7.68 -7.29 9.34
N ILE A 412 -7.85 -8.13 10.36
CA ILE A 412 -9.18 -8.63 10.77
C ILE A 412 -10.05 -7.47 11.26
N MET A 413 -9.53 -6.61 12.14
CA MET A 413 -10.28 -5.46 12.64
C MET A 413 -10.66 -4.48 11.53
N GLY A 414 -9.78 -4.24 10.57
CA GLY A 414 -10.04 -3.36 9.42
C GLY A 414 -11.13 -3.87 8.46
N MET A 415 -11.58 -5.12 8.57
CA MET A 415 -12.68 -5.64 7.75
C MET A 415 -14.04 -5.08 8.18
N PHE A 416 -14.17 -4.55 9.39
CA PHE A 416 -15.43 -4.08 9.96
C PHE A 416 -15.61 -2.57 9.71
N PRO A 417 -16.63 -2.15 8.91
CA PRO A 417 -16.96 -0.74 8.73
C PRO A 417 -17.62 -0.17 10.01
N THR A 418 -17.24 1.05 10.36
CA THR A 418 -17.77 1.80 11.52
C THR A 418 -18.55 3.04 11.12
N ASP A 419 -18.58 3.34 9.84
CA ASP A 419 -19.25 4.48 9.21
C ASP A 419 -20.69 4.19 8.79
N VAL A 420 -21.14 2.94 8.95
CA VAL A 420 -22.52 2.49 8.70
C VAL A 420 -23.06 1.75 9.91
N ALA A 421 -24.38 1.76 10.09
CA ALA A 421 -25.04 1.08 11.21
C ALA A 421 -24.75 -0.43 11.20
N ALA A 422 -24.25 -0.95 12.32
CA ALA A 422 -23.93 -2.37 12.45
C ALA A 422 -25.15 -3.24 12.12
N PHE A 423 -24.91 -4.33 11.41
CA PHE A 423 -25.92 -5.29 10.93
C PHE A 423 -26.96 -4.73 9.96
N SER A 424 -26.82 -3.48 9.47
CA SER A 424 -27.63 -3.00 8.35
C SER A 424 -27.31 -3.77 7.05
N PRO A 425 -28.20 -3.78 6.04
CA PRO A 425 -27.92 -4.45 4.75
C PRO A 425 -26.63 -3.94 4.10
N GLU A 426 -26.37 -2.63 4.23
CA GLU A 426 -25.14 -2.02 3.72
C GLU A 426 -23.90 -2.48 4.49
N TRP A 427 -23.98 -2.55 5.81
CA TRP A 427 -22.89 -3.07 6.64
C TRP A 427 -22.56 -4.52 6.28
N ILE A 428 -23.58 -5.38 6.14
CA ILE A 428 -23.43 -6.79 5.75
C ILE A 428 -22.76 -6.87 4.37
N PHE A 429 -23.20 -6.05 3.41
CA PHE A 429 -22.63 -6.01 2.07
C PHE A 429 -21.14 -5.61 2.12
N ARG A 430 -20.81 -4.52 2.83
CA ARG A 430 -19.41 -4.03 2.96
C ARG A 430 -18.50 -5.04 3.68
N VAL A 431 -18.96 -5.64 4.77
CA VAL A 431 -18.21 -6.72 5.48
C VAL A 431 -18.03 -7.93 4.56
N SER A 432 -19.08 -8.32 3.85
CA SER A 432 -18.99 -9.46 2.91
C SER A 432 -17.91 -9.19 1.84
N LEU A 433 -17.89 -8.00 1.25
CA LEU A 433 -16.84 -7.62 0.29
C LEU A 433 -15.45 -7.63 0.94
N ASN A 434 -15.31 -7.08 2.15
CA ASN A 434 -14.02 -6.99 2.85
C ASN A 434 -13.47 -8.37 3.23
N VAL A 435 -14.33 -9.34 3.52
CA VAL A 435 -13.96 -10.71 3.87
C VAL A 435 -13.79 -11.58 2.63
N LEU A 436 -14.77 -11.53 1.70
CA LEU A 436 -14.75 -12.40 0.52
C LEU A 436 -13.64 -12.02 -0.46
N THR A 437 -13.33 -10.71 -0.62
CA THR A 437 -12.27 -10.28 -1.53
C THR A 437 -10.92 -10.95 -1.22
N PRO A 438 -10.34 -10.82 -0.01
CA PRO A 438 -9.08 -11.49 0.29
C PRO A 438 -9.20 -13.02 0.23
N LEU A 439 -10.32 -13.62 0.66
CA LEU A 439 -10.53 -15.07 0.61
C LEU A 439 -10.54 -15.60 -0.83
N VAL A 440 -11.25 -14.94 -1.74
CA VAL A 440 -11.29 -15.31 -3.16
C VAL A 440 -9.92 -15.12 -3.79
N LEU A 441 -9.27 -13.98 -3.56
CA LEU A 441 -7.95 -13.69 -4.10
C LEU A 441 -6.89 -14.70 -3.63
N MET A 442 -6.91 -15.09 -2.35
CA MET A 442 -6.01 -16.12 -1.83
C MET A 442 -6.40 -17.53 -2.31
N GLY A 443 -7.71 -17.82 -2.39
CA GLY A 443 -8.23 -19.10 -2.86
C GLY A 443 -7.82 -19.44 -4.29
N ILE A 444 -7.82 -18.45 -5.19
CA ILE A 444 -7.33 -18.63 -6.57
C ILE A 444 -5.87 -19.13 -6.56
N GLY A 445 -5.03 -18.58 -5.67
CA GLY A 445 -3.64 -19.04 -5.51
C GLY A 445 -3.51 -20.50 -5.08
N LEU A 446 -4.46 -21.01 -4.28
CA LEU A 446 -4.47 -22.43 -3.88
C LEU A 446 -4.93 -23.36 -5.02
N ILE A 447 -5.73 -22.86 -5.96
CA ILE A 447 -6.22 -23.63 -7.10
C ILE A 447 -5.16 -23.75 -8.21
N LEU A 448 -4.30 -22.75 -8.40
CA LEU A 448 -3.28 -22.74 -9.46
C LEU A 448 -2.37 -23.98 -9.48
N PRO A 449 -1.84 -24.48 -8.35
CA PRO A 449 -1.01 -25.70 -8.34
C PRO A 449 -1.78 -26.93 -8.82
N VAL A 450 -3.09 -27.01 -8.54
CA VAL A 450 -3.95 -28.11 -8.99
C VAL A 450 -4.11 -28.05 -10.52
N ILE A 451 -4.41 -26.86 -11.05
CA ILE A 451 -4.51 -26.63 -12.50
C ILE A 451 -3.18 -26.94 -13.19
N SER A 452 -2.05 -26.51 -12.61
CA SER A 452 -0.72 -26.77 -13.13
C SER A 452 -0.43 -28.26 -13.25
N LYS A 453 -0.78 -29.05 -12.22
CA LYS A 453 -0.60 -30.49 -12.22
C LYS A 453 -1.39 -31.16 -13.34
N ILE A 454 -2.66 -30.77 -13.53
CA ILE A 454 -3.53 -31.34 -14.59
C ILE A 454 -3.02 -30.98 -15.99
N THR A 455 -2.69 -29.71 -16.22
CA THR A 455 -2.25 -29.23 -17.55
C THR A 455 -0.88 -29.77 -17.93
N ASN A 456 0.06 -29.87 -17.00
CA ASN A 456 1.39 -30.41 -17.27
C ASN A 456 1.35 -31.93 -17.54
N SER A 457 0.50 -32.69 -16.82
CA SER A 457 0.29 -34.12 -17.08
C SER A 457 -0.27 -34.39 -18.48
N ASN A 458 -1.23 -33.57 -18.92
CA ASN A 458 -1.82 -33.70 -20.27
C ASN A 458 -0.83 -33.37 -21.38
N GLU A 459 0.06 -32.38 -21.18
CA GLU A 459 1.13 -32.09 -22.15
C GLU A 459 2.18 -33.21 -22.25
N GLU A 460 2.49 -33.89 -21.14
CA GLU A 460 3.43 -35.04 -21.18
C GLU A 460 2.81 -36.26 -21.90
N LEU A 461 1.51 -36.48 -21.72
CA LEU A 461 0.77 -37.53 -22.43
C LEU A 461 0.66 -37.25 -23.93
N SER A 462 0.40 -35.99 -24.33
CA SER A 462 0.30 -35.60 -25.74
C SER A 462 1.65 -35.60 -26.50
N LYS A 463 2.78 -35.62 -25.81
CA LYS A 463 4.12 -35.74 -26.40
C LYS A 463 4.60 -37.19 -26.50
N LYS A 464 3.91 -38.11 -25.84
CA LYS A 464 4.21 -39.56 -25.90
C LYS A 464 3.37 -40.31 -26.92
N ASN A 465 2.32 -39.70 -27.42
CA ASN A 465 1.53 -40.12 -28.59
C ASN A 465 1.93 -39.31 -29.85
#